data_6f8229eb24bb7cef450fbbdcf140c290
#
_entry.id   6f8229eb24bb7cef450fbbdcf140c290
#
_cell.length_a   1.000
_cell.length_b   1.000
_cell.length_c   1.000
_cell.angle_alpha   90.00
_cell.angle_beta   90.00
_cell.angle_gamma   90.00
#
_symmetry.space_group_name_H-M   'P 1'
#
loop_
_entity.id
_entity.type
_entity.pdbx_description
1 polymer ?
#
loop_
_entity_poly.entity_id
_entity_poly.type
_entity_poly.pdbx_seq_one_letter_code
_entity_poly.pdbx_strand_id
1 'polypeptide(L)'
;VDDDGNPVPSLCKLAQQKGKSAGIAVTCRLWDATPATFCCHNSDRDREQEIAADYVNCGIDYAFGGGAKFFEHRNDGRNLFNELSTKGYQIARSWESLEKINSGKVFAVPYLVDTPLPDERGDLLARASLKGIELLNQNKKGFFMMIEGSQLDDYGHFNQLDMLMKETHDFDRTIGAVMKWAAKDGETLVVVTADHETGGLTLLGGDLEKGTVTCHFS
;
A
#
# COMPACT_ATOMS: atom_id res chain seq x y z
N VAL A 1 8.81 15.98 -0.09
CA VAL A 1 9.76 17.12 -0.20
C VAL A 1 9.49 18.10 0.92
N ASP A 2 10.48 18.94 1.28
CA ASP A 2 10.30 20.07 2.18
C ASP A 2 9.66 21.30 1.46
N ASP A 3 9.48 22.41 2.19
CA ASP A 3 8.86 23.62 1.63
C ASP A 3 9.67 24.25 0.47
N ASP A 4 10.96 23.93 0.37
CA ASP A 4 11.85 24.35 -0.71
C ASP A 4 11.89 23.36 -1.89
N GLY A 5 11.13 22.27 -1.80
CA GLY A 5 11.08 21.20 -2.81
C GLY A 5 12.23 20.18 -2.75
N ASN A 6 13.05 20.21 -1.69
CA ASN A 6 14.14 19.25 -1.54
C ASN A 6 13.62 17.88 -1.05
N PRO A 7 14.21 16.76 -1.49
CA PRO A 7 13.87 15.44 -1.01
C PRO A 7 14.12 15.27 0.49
N VAL A 8 13.08 14.87 1.24
CA VAL A 8 13.18 14.49 2.66
C VAL A 8 13.17 12.97 2.76
N PRO A 9 14.06 12.33 3.54
CA PRO A 9 14.08 10.88 3.62
C PRO A 9 12.81 10.33 4.28
N SER A 10 12.12 9.44 3.56
CA SER A 10 10.96 8.70 4.07
C SER A 10 11.35 7.65 5.11
N LEU A 11 10.37 7.09 5.83
CA LEU A 11 10.61 5.98 6.77
C LEU A 11 11.21 4.75 6.07
N CYS A 12 10.78 4.43 4.83
CA CYS A 12 11.41 3.39 4.03
C CYS A 12 12.90 3.69 3.80
N LYS A 13 13.23 4.94 3.42
CA LYS A 13 14.62 5.34 3.17
C LYS A 13 15.46 5.30 4.44
N LEU A 14 14.91 5.74 5.57
CA LEU A 14 15.61 5.67 6.87
C LEU A 14 15.85 4.21 7.30
N ALA A 15 14.89 3.31 7.08
CA ALA A 15 15.05 1.89 7.34
C ALA A 15 16.18 1.29 6.47
N GLN A 16 16.18 1.59 5.17
CA GLN A 16 17.22 1.15 4.24
C GLN A 16 18.63 1.66 4.63
N GLN A 17 18.74 2.92 5.07
CA GLN A 17 20.01 3.48 5.58
C GLN A 17 20.53 2.74 6.81
N LYS A 18 19.65 2.13 7.60
CA LYS A 18 20.01 1.23 8.72
C LYS A 18 20.26 -0.22 8.27
N GLY A 19 20.18 -0.49 6.98
CA GLY A 19 20.36 -1.81 6.39
C GLY A 19 19.17 -2.76 6.61
N LYS A 20 18.01 -2.23 7.00
CA LYS A 20 16.74 -2.97 7.07
C LYS A 20 16.13 -3.08 5.69
N SER A 21 15.30 -4.09 5.47
CA SER A 21 14.44 -4.15 4.30
C SER A 21 13.26 -3.16 4.43
N ALA A 22 12.74 -2.70 3.31
CA ALA A 22 11.58 -1.80 3.28
C ALA A 22 10.52 -2.28 2.29
N GLY A 23 9.25 -2.19 2.68
CA GLY A 23 8.13 -2.61 1.84
C GLY A 23 6.87 -1.78 2.03
N ILE A 24 5.99 -1.88 1.02
CA ILE A 24 4.64 -1.30 1.04
C ILE A 24 3.62 -2.30 0.50
N ALA A 25 2.40 -2.29 1.03
CA ALA A 25 1.23 -3.00 0.49
C ALA A 25 -0.01 -2.11 0.63
N VAL A 26 -0.67 -1.82 -0.48
CA VAL A 26 -1.77 -0.87 -0.55
C VAL A 26 -2.91 -1.39 -1.41
N THR A 27 -4.11 -0.86 -1.24
CA THR A 27 -5.27 -1.18 -2.08
C THR A 27 -5.50 -0.18 -3.23
N CYS A 28 -4.78 0.93 -3.25
CA CYS A 28 -4.75 1.89 -4.35
C CYS A 28 -3.61 1.63 -5.35
N ARG A 29 -3.42 2.56 -6.24
CA ARG A 29 -2.29 2.64 -7.17
C ARG A 29 -1.00 2.96 -6.40
N LEU A 30 0.10 2.30 -6.76
CA LEU A 30 1.41 2.58 -6.13
C LEU A 30 1.89 4.02 -6.34
N TRP A 31 1.44 4.69 -7.38
CA TRP A 31 1.77 6.09 -7.65
C TRP A 31 0.80 7.09 -6.99
N ASP A 32 -0.14 6.64 -6.16
CA ASP A 32 -0.97 7.51 -5.33
C ASP A 32 -0.17 8.13 -4.17
N ALA A 33 -0.72 9.16 -3.53
CA ALA A 33 0.01 10.01 -2.60
C ALA A 33 0.66 9.25 -1.45
N THR A 34 -0.09 8.43 -0.72
CA THR A 34 0.44 7.71 0.46
C THR A 34 1.57 6.75 0.10
N PRO A 35 1.39 5.74 -0.79
CA PRO A 35 2.50 4.86 -1.13
C PRO A 35 3.68 5.60 -1.78
N ALA A 36 3.41 6.64 -2.59
CA ALA A 36 4.45 7.44 -3.20
C ALA A 36 5.32 8.16 -2.17
N THR A 37 4.76 8.75 -1.12
CA THR A 37 5.54 9.46 -0.09
C THR A 37 6.52 8.58 0.66
N PHE A 38 6.30 7.26 0.70
CA PHE A 38 7.25 6.31 1.28
C PHE A 38 8.41 5.95 0.35
N CYS A 39 8.26 6.16 -0.97
CA CYS A 39 9.20 5.68 -1.99
C CYS A 39 9.73 6.76 -2.92
N CYS A 40 8.94 7.81 -3.19
CA CYS A 40 9.17 8.80 -4.24
C CYS A 40 9.32 10.20 -3.66
N HIS A 41 9.81 11.15 -4.49
CA HIS A 41 10.02 12.52 -4.09
C HIS A 41 9.54 13.46 -5.20
N ASN A 42 8.23 13.68 -5.28
CA ASN A 42 7.62 14.64 -6.20
C ASN A 42 6.77 15.64 -5.38
N SER A 43 6.84 16.92 -5.71
CA SER A 43 6.07 17.97 -5.05
C SER A 43 4.63 18.09 -5.57
N ASP A 44 4.31 17.38 -6.65
CA ASP A 44 3.02 17.44 -7.33
C ASP A 44 2.47 16.02 -7.49
N ARG A 45 1.39 15.70 -6.76
CA ARG A 45 0.76 14.37 -6.80
C ARG A 45 0.13 14.03 -8.15
N ASP A 46 -0.16 15.02 -8.99
CA ASP A 46 -0.79 14.82 -10.30
C ASP A 46 0.23 14.41 -11.37
N ARG A 47 1.54 14.43 -11.05
CA ARG A 47 2.61 13.93 -11.92
C ARG A 47 2.78 12.42 -11.83
N GLU A 48 1.70 11.69 -11.99
CA GLU A 48 1.60 10.25 -11.76
C GLU A 48 2.64 9.42 -12.53
N GLN A 49 2.95 9.78 -13.78
CA GLN A 49 3.95 9.08 -14.58
C GLN A 49 5.37 9.32 -14.08
N GLU A 50 5.67 10.51 -13.56
CA GLU A 50 6.97 10.83 -12.96
C GLU A 50 7.12 10.07 -11.63
N ILE A 51 6.07 10.10 -10.79
CA ILE A 51 6.02 9.35 -9.52
C ILE A 51 6.23 7.85 -9.76
N ALA A 52 5.54 7.26 -10.75
CA ALA A 52 5.74 5.87 -11.10
C ALA A 52 7.20 5.58 -11.53
N ALA A 53 7.87 6.52 -12.22
CA ALA A 53 9.27 6.36 -12.63
C ALA A 53 10.25 6.40 -11.45
N ASP A 54 9.95 7.11 -10.37
CA ASP A 54 10.79 7.18 -9.17
C ASP A 54 10.97 5.81 -8.50
N TYR A 55 9.97 4.94 -8.59
CA TYR A 55 10.05 3.57 -8.04
C TYR A 55 11.24 2.78 -8.59
N VAL A 56 11.66 3.04 -9.81
CA VAL A 56 12.82 2.36 -10.43
C VAL A 56 14.10 2.59 -9.63
N ASN A 57 14.19 3.71 -8.90
CA ASN A 57 15.38 4.13 -8.17
C ASN A 57 15.20 4.18 -6.64
N CYS A 58 14.00 4.00 -6.11
CA CYS A 58 13.75 4.11 -4.67
C CYS A 58 14.38 2.98 -3.86
N GLY A 59 14.61 1.82 -4.50
CA GLY A 59 15.30 0.69 -3.89
C GLY A 59 14.45 -0.14 -2.94
N ILE A 60 13.12 0.06 -2.90
CA ILE A 60 12.20 -0.72 -2.05
C ILE A 60 12.35 -2.23 -2.30
N ASP A 61 12.21 -3.05 -1.25
CA ASP A 61 12.42 -4.49 -1.38
C ASP A 61 11.12 -5.24 -1.71
N TYR A 62 9.98 -4.69 -1.29
CA TYR A 62 8.66 -5.23 -1.60
C TYR A 62 7.67 -4.11 -1.89
N ALA A 63 6.95 -4.20 -2.99
CA ALA A 63 5.82 -3.32 -3.30
C ALA A 63 4.64 -4.14 -3.80
N PHE A 64 3.45 -3.92 -3.24
CA PHE A 64 2.19 -4.49 -3.70
C PHE A 64 1.12 -3.40 -3.79
N GLY A 65 0.42 -3.34 -4.91
CA GLY A 65 -0.70 -2.41 -5.15
C GLY A 65 -1.25 -2.49 -6.56
N GLY A 66 -2.09 -1.53 -6.90
CA GLY A 66 -2.54 -1.30 -8.27
C GLY A 66 -1.62 -0.36 -9.04
N GLY A 67 -2.09 0.13 -10.20
CA GLY A 67 -1.45 1.20 -10.95
C GLY A 67 -0.51 0.76 -12.07
N ALA A 68 -0.62 -0.47 -12.57
CA ALA A 68 0.21 -0.97 -13.67
C ALA A 68 0.19 -0.05 -14.91
N LYS A 69 -0.87 0.72 -15.08
CA LYS A 69 -1.05 1.65 -16.20
C LYS A 69 0.19 2.52 -16.45
N PHE A 70 0.71 3.18 -15.42
CA PHE A 70 1.84 4.09 -15.59
C PHE A 70 3.22 3.44 -15.41
N PHE A 71 3.26 2.12 -15.21
CA PHE A 71 4.48 1.34 -15.33
C PHE A 71 4.70 0.79 -16.75
N GLU A 72 3.64 0.60 -17.54
CA GLU A 72 3.73 0.01 -18.88
C GLU A 72 3.09 0.83 -20.02
N HIS A 73 2.06 1.65 -19.73
CA HIS A 73 1.39 2.50 -20.73
C HIS A 73 1.78 3.97 -20.51
N ARG A 74 2.99 4.31 -20.90
CA ARG A 74 3.61 5.61 -20.66
C ARG A 74 3.75 6.44 -21.94
N ASN A 75 3.62 7.75 -21.80
CA ASN A 75 3.79 8.68 -22.91
C ASN A 75 5.25 8.84 -23.39
N ASP A 76 6.22 8.49 -22.53
CA ASP A 76 7.64 8.55 -22.81
C ASP A 76 8.21 7.26 -23.47
N GLY A 77 7.34 6.28 -23.73
CA GLY A 77 7.73 5.00 -24.36
C GLY A 77 8.52 4.06 -23.46
N ARG A 78 8.76 4.41 -22.19
CA ARG A 78 9.44 3.54 -21.22
C ARG A 78 8.53 2.41 -20.77
N ASN A 79 9.12 1.28 -20.38
CA ASN A 79 8.46 0.22 -19.64
C ASN A 79 9.20 0.01 -18.31
N LEU A 80 8.62 0.51 -17.22
CA LEU A 80 9.27 0.51 -15.91
C LEU A 80 9.38 -0.90 -15.33
N PHE A 81 8.52 -1.84 -15.71
CA PHE A 81 8.67 -3.25 -15.29
C PHE A 81 9.94 -3.87 -15.87
N ASN A 82 10.28 -3.56 -17.12
CA ASN A 82 11.52 -4.00 -17.71
C ASN A 82 12.72 -3.37 -17.01
N GLU A 83 12.66 -2.08 -16.70
CA GLU A 83 13.73 -1.39 -15.98
C GLU A 83 13.92 -1.95 -14.56
N LEU A 84 12.84 -2.20 -13.83
CA LEU A 84 12.87 -2.87 -12.52
C LEU A 84 13.47 -4.28 -12.62
N SER A 85 13.09 -5.05 -13.65
CA SER A 85 13.64 -6.39 -13.87
C SER A 85 15.14 -6.36 -14.09
N THR A 86 15.67 -5.37 -14.83
CA THR A 86 17.14 -5.20 -15.02
C THR A 86 17.87 -4.85 -13.74
N LYS A 87 17.14 -4.32 -12.72
CA LYS A 87 17.65 -4.03 -11.38
C LYS A 87 17.46 -5.19 -10.40
N GLY A 88 17.05 -6.35 -10.88
CA GLY A 88 16.92 -7.56 -10.10
C GLY A 88 15.57 -7.74 -9.38
N TYR A 89 14.57 -6.96 -9.74
CA TYR A 89 13.22 -7.18 -9.21
C TYR A 89 12.52 -8.32 -9.94
N GLN A 90 11.82 -9.14 -9.17
CA GLN A 90 10.85 -10.09 -9.69
C GLN A 90 9.50 -9.37 -9.83
N ILE A 91 8.98 -9.32 -11.05
CA ILE A 91 7.73 -8.64 -11.35
C ILE A 91 6.57 -9.63 -11.25
N ALA A 92 5.63 -9.37 -10.35
CA ALA A 92 4.42 -10.17 -10.21
C ALA A 92 3.20 -9.42 -10.80
N ARG A 93 2.58 -10.01 -11.83
CA ARG A 93 1.42 -9.45 -12.54
C ARG A 93 0.12 -10.17 -12.20
N SER A 94 0.17 -11.12 -11.25
CA SER A 94 -0.99 -11.80 -10.68
C SER A 94 -0.65 -12.30 -9.28
N TRP A 95 -1.69 -12.65 -8.50
CA TRP A 95 -1.50 -13.27 -7.20
C TRP A 95 -0.72 -14.58 -7.31
N GLU A 96 -1.05 -15.43 -8.27
CA GLU A 96 -0.40 -16.73 -8.48
C GLU A 96 1.09 -16.60 -8.80
N SER A 97 1.49 -15.51 -9.46
CA SER A 97 2.91 -15.22 -9.72
C SER A 97 3.62 -14.72 -8.46
N LEU A 98 2.96 -13.86 -7.66
CA LEU A 98 3.49 -13.37 -6.40
C LEU A 98 3.69 -14.50 -5.36
N GLU A 99 2.71 -15.38 -5.25
CA GLU A 99 2.73 -16.46 -4.26
C GLU A 99 3.93 -17.42 -4.43
N LYS A 100 4.41 -17.59 -5.67
CA LYS A 100 5.55 -18.46 -5.99
C LYS A 100 6.91 -17.85 -5.66
N ILE A 101 6.98 -16.54 -5.41
CA ILE A 101 8.24 -15.86 -5.09
C ILE A 101 8.56 -16.06 -3.61
N ASN A 102 9.73 -16.59 -3.29
CA ASN A 102 10.12 -16.92 -1.93
C ASN A 102 11.34 -16.13 -1.41
N SER A 103 11.95 -15.30 -2.25
CA SER A 103 13.09 -14.47 -1.83
C SER A 103 13.37 -13.35 -2.84
N GLY A 104 14.19 -12.37 -2.45
CA GLY A 104 14.64 -11.28 -3.33
C GLY A 104 13.66 -10.10 -3.36
N LYS A 105 13.98 -9.13 -4.22
CA LYS A 105 13.15 -7.94 -4.39
C LYS A 105 11.94 -8.23 -5.26
N VAL A 106 10.78 -7.75 -4.84
CA VAL A 106 9.50 -8.02 -5.52
C VAL A 106 8.75 -6.73 -5.79
N PHE A 107 8.26 -6.61 -7.01
CA PHE A 107 7.38 -5.54 -7.44
C PHE A 107 6.10 -6.14 -8.01
N ALA A 108 5.04 -6.15 -7.19
CA ALA A 108 3.78 -6.82 -7.50
C ALA A 108 2.68 -5.80 -7.82
N VAL A 109 2.32 -5.69 -9.10
CA VAL A 109 1.29 -4.76 -9.59
C VAL A 109 0.34 -5.50 -10.53
N PRO A 110 -0.57 -6.32 -9.97
CA PRO A 110 -1.44 -7.16 -10.79
C PRO A 110 -2.60 -6.40 -11.44
N TYR A 111 -2.90 -5.18 -11.00
CA TYR A 111 -4.07 -4.42 -11.44
C TYR A 111 -3.68 -3.17 -12.19
N LEU A 112 -4.47 -2.84 -13.24
CA LEU A 112 -4.18 -1.71 -14.12
C LEU A 112 -4.34 -0.36 -13.40
N VAL A 113 -5.34 -0.26 -12.55
CA VAL A 113 -5.65 0.90 -11.69
C VAL A 113 -5.64 0.42 -10.24
N ASP A 114 -6.70 0.64 -9.48
CA ASP A 114 -6.80 0.17 -8.10
C ASP A 114 -7.01 -1.34 -7.99
N THR A 115 -6.87 -1.89 -6.80
CA THR A 115 -7.29 -3.27 -6.54
C THR A 115 -8.81 -3.39 -6.63
N PRO A 116 -9.37 -4.58 -6.90
CA PRO A 116 -10.82 -4.78 -6.90
C PRO A 116 -11.47 -4.38 -5.58
N LEU A 117 -12.79 -4.22 -5.60
CA LEU A 117 -13.59 -3.93 -4.41
C LEU A 117 -13.46 -5.03 -3.34
N PRO A 118 -13.70 -4.74 -2.05
CA PRO A 118 -13.53 -5.72 -0.98
C PRO A 118 -14.30 -7.04 -1.20
N ASP A 119 -15.52 -6.95 -1.74
CA ASP A 119 -16.34 -8.14 -2.04
C ASP A 119 -15.74 -9.05 -3.12
N GLU A 120 -14.93 -8.47 -4.02
CA GLU A 120 -14.29 -9.17 -5.14
C GLU A 120 -12.88 -9.63 -4.79
N ARG A 121 -12.12 -8.83 -4.01
CA ARG A 121 -10.73 -9.13 -3.67
C ARG A 121 -10.57 -10.03 -2.45
N GLY A 122 -11.63 -10.18 -1.62
CA GLY A 122 -11.60 -11.00 -0.42
C GLY A 122 -10.55 -10.53 0.59
N ASP A 123 -9.60 -11.39 0.95
CA ASP A 123 -8.52 -11.15 1.91
C ASP A 123 -7.20 -10.72 1.25
N LEU A 124 -7.26 -10.14 0.07
CA LEU A 124 -6.08 -9.84 -0.77
C LEU A 124 -5.04 -8.99 -0.04
N LEU A 125 -5.45 -7.90 0.64
CA LEU A 125 -4.52 -7.01 1.34
C LEU A 125 -3.83 -7.75 2.50
N ALA A 126 -4.56 -8.54 3.26
CA ALA A 126 -3.98 -9.34 4.35
C ALA A 126 -2.96 -10.35 3.82
N ARG A 127 -3.27 -11.05 2.73
CA ARG A 127 -2.37 -12.01 2.08
C ARG A 127 -1.13 -11.34 1.51
N ALA A 128 -1.30 -10.21 0.81
CA ALA A 128 -0.19 -9.43 0.25
C ALA A 128 0.71 -8.88 1.35
N SER A 129 0.13 -8.41 2.46
CA SER A 129 0.87 -7.93 3.63
C SER A 129 1.69 -9.03 4.28
N LEU A 130 1.09 -10.20 4.52
CA LEU A 130 1.81 -11.35 5.09
C LEU A 130 2.91 -11.87 4.16
N LYS A 131 2.67 -11.87 2.84
CA LYS A 131 3.68 -12.22 1.84
C LYS A 131 4.85 -11.22 1.84
N GLY A 132 4.54 -9.93 1.93
CA GLY A 132 5.57 -8.90 2.09
C GLY A 132 6.40 -9.09 3.36
N ILE A 133 5.74 -9.33 4.48
CA ILE A 133 6.42 -9.62 5.76
C ILE A 133 7.31 -10.85 5.65
N GLU A 134 6.83 -11.95 5.05
CA GLU A 134 7.63 -13.18 4.83
C GLU A 134 8.92 -12.89 4.07
N LEU A 135 8.85 -12.08 3.02
CA LEU A 135 10.01 -11.73 2.20
C LEU A 135 10.96 -10.76 2.92
N LEU A 136 10.42 -9.72 3.56
CA LEU A 136 11.20 -8.68 4.23
C LEU A 136 11.88 -9.19 5.50
N ASN A 137 11.25 -10.11 6.24
CA ASN A 137 11.77 -10.68 7.49
C ASN A 137 12.97 -11.63 7.29
N GLN A 138 13.31 -11.96 6.04
CA GLN A 138 14.56 -12.68 5.75
C GLN A 138 15.81 -11.84 6.06
N ASN A 139 15.67 -10.52 6.10
CA ASN A 139 16.75 -9.64 6.51
C ASN A 139 16.96 -9.68 8.03
N LYS A 140 18.13 -10.16 8.47
CA LYS A 140 18.50 -10.29 9.89
C LYS A 140 18.58 -8.95 10.65
N LYS A 141 18.62 -7.82 9.93
CA LYS A 141 18.55 -6.49 10.53
C LYS A 141 17.12 -6.01 10.75
N GLY A 142 16.13 -6.81 10.32
CA GLY A 142 14.71 -6.50 10.37
C GLY A 142 14.22 -5.71 9.18
N PHE A 143 13.01 -5.20 9.28
CA PHE A 143 12.33 -4.51 8.19
C PHE A 143 11.47 -3.34 8.69
N PHE A 144 11.04 -2.52 7.74
CA PHE A 144 9.94 -1.58 7.84
C PHE A 144 8.92 -1.92 6.76
N MET A 145 7.63 -1.91 7.09
CA MET A 145 6.57 -2.10 6.11
C MET A 145 5.41 -1.15 6.40
N MET A 146 4.96 -0.44 5.38
CA MET A 146 3.72 0.32 5.40
C MET A 146 2.61 -0.49 4.73
N ILE A 147 1.45 -0.54 5.37
CA ILE A 147 0.25 -1.24 4.89
C ILE A 147 -0.91 -0.26 4.96
N GLU A 148 -1.69 -0.16 3.87
CA GLU A 148 -2.75 0.83 3.79
C GLU A 148 -4.03 0.24 3.20
N GLY A 149 -5.14 0.44 3.91
CA GLY A 149 -6.50 0.31 3.38
C GLY A 149 -6.88 1.59 2.65
N SER A 150 -6.30 1.83 1.48
CA SER A 150 -6.28 3.13 0.82
C SER A 150 -7.65 3.62 0.37
N GLN A 151 -8.54 2.71 -0.02
CA GLN A 151 -9.86 3.09 -0.56
C GLN A 151 -10.85 3.55 0.52
N LEU A 152 -10.47 3.52 1.80
CA LEU A 152 -11.19 4.18 2.89
C LEU A 152 -11.36 5.69 2.60
N ASP A 153 -10.31 6.34 2.13
CA ASP A 153 -10.31 7.74 1.79
C ASP A 153 -11.24 8.03 0.59
N ASP A 154 -11.14 7.26 -0.49
CA ASP A 154 -11.98 7.42 -1.68
C ASP A 154 -13.47 7.35 -1.31
N TYR A 155 -13.89 6.36 -0.54
CA TYR A 155 -15.30 6.22 -0.15
C TYR A 155 -15.75 7.22 0.90
N GLY A 156 -14.85 7.74 1.71
CA GLY A 156 -15.08 8.92 2.55
C GLY A 156 -15.39 10.14 1.70
N HIS A 157 -14.57 10.45 0.71
CA HIS A 157 -14.78 11.55 -0.24
C HIS A 157 -16.09 11.43 -1.02
N PHE A 158 -16.49 10.22 -1.41
CA PHE A 158 -17.72 9.98 -2.14
C PHE A 158 -18.96 9.86 -1.24
N ASN A 159 -18.83 9.98 0.08
CA ASN A 159 -19.91 9.80 1.06
C ASN A 159 -20.64 8.45 0.91
N GLN A 160 -19.89 7.38 0.60
CA GLN A 160 -20.43 6.04 0.37
C GLN A 160 -20.23 5.14 1.58
N LEU A 161 -21.14 5.26 2.57
CA LEU A 161 -21.04 4.54 3.83
C LEU A 161 -20.88 3.03 3.68
N ASP A 162 -21.67 2.39 2.82
CA ASP A 162 -21.63 0.93 2.64
C ASP A 162 -20.26 0.45 2.17
N MET A 163 -19.64 1.18 1.26
CA MET A 163 -18.31 0.86 0.74
C MET A 163 -17.22 1.18 1.77
N LEU A 164 -17.34 2.32 2.46
CA LEU A 164 -16.45 2.68 3.55
C LEU A 164 -16.43 1.61 4.66
N MET A 165 -17.60 1.08 5.03
CA MET A 165 -17.70 -0.01 5.99
C MET A 165 -17.02 -1.29 5.52
N LYS A 166 -17.18 -1.65 4.24
CA LYS A 166 -16.53 -2.84 3.66
C LYS A 166 -15.01 -2.70 3.66
N GLU A 167 -14.49 -1.54 3.28
CA GLU A 167 -13.06 -1.22 3.33
C GLU A 167 -12.52 -1.26 4.78
N THR A 168 -13.27 -0.70 5.73
CA THR A 168 -12.94 -0.74 7.16
C THR A 168 -12.82 -2.19 7.65
N HIS A 169 -13.77 -3.05 7.30
CA HIS A 169 -13.73 -4.47 7.68
C HIS A 169 -12.57 -5.22 7.02
N ASP A 170 -12.25 -4.92 5.77
CA ASP A 170 -11.10 -5.53 5.08
C ASP A 170 -9.78 -5.11 5.74
N PHE A 171 -9.65 -3.82 6.08
CA PHE A 171 -8.46 -3.32 6.75
C PHE A 171 -8.33 -3.86 8.18
N ASP A 172 -9.43 -3.95 8.95
CA ASP A 172 -9.45 -4.58 10.28
C ASP A 172 -8.98 -6.03 10.23
N ARG A 173 -9.47 -6.83 9.25
CA ARG A 173 -9.00 -8.20 9.04
C ARG A 173 -7.50 -8.25 8.73
N THR A 174 -7.02 -7.29 7.94
CA THR A 174 -5.59 -7.17 7.60
C THR A 174 -4.76 -6.87 8.85
N ILE A 175 -5.18 -5.89 9.66
CA ILE A 175 -4.55 -5.57 10.95
C ILE A 175 -4.53 -6.81 11.84
N GLY A 176 -5.66 -7.51 11.97
CA GLY A 176 -5.77 -8.72 12.77
C GLY A 176 -4.80 -9.84 12.33
N ALA A 177 -4.59 -10.00 11.01
CA ALA A 177 -3.65 -10.97 10.46
C ALA A 177 -2.19 -10.58 10.76
N VAL A 178 -1.83 -9.32 10.59
CA VAL A 178 -0.49 -8.78 10.87
C VAL A 178 -0.18 -8.85 12.37
N MET A 179 -1.13 -8.50 13.24
CA MET A 179 -0.97 -8.58 14.70
C MET A 179 -0.76 -10.02 15.17
N LYS A 180 -1.49 -11.00 14.59
CA LYS A 180 -1.28 -12.43 14.90
C LYS A 180 0.12 -12.91 14.50
N TRP A 181 0.63 -12.42 13.38
CA TRP A 181 1.99 -12.71 12.96
C TRP A 181 3.00 -12.06 13.91
N ALA A 182 2.86 -10.75 14.20
CA ALA A 182 3.76 -10.00 15.07
C ALA A 182 3.81 -10.56 16.49
N ALA A 183 2.67 -11.02 17.03
CA ALA A 183 2.62 -11.66 18.35
C ALA A 183 3.40 -12.98 18.42
N LYS A 184 3.53 -13.70 17.30
CA LYS A 184 4.37 -14.91 17.23
C LYS A 184 5.85 -14.57 17.04
N ASP A 185 6.13 -13.51 16.30
CA ASP A 185 7.49 -13.02 16.08
C ASP A 185 8.11 -12.46 17.37
N GLY A 186 7.33 -11.69 18.15
CA GLY A 186 7.72 -11.14 19.45
C GLY A 186 8.67 -9.94 19.39
N GLU A 187 9.18 -9.56 18.21
CA GLU A 187 10.15 -8.48 18.02
C GLU A 187 9.61 -7.35 17.12
N THR A 188 8.43 -7.52 16.54
CA THR A 188 7.82 -6.55 15.62
C THR A 188 6.84 -5.62 16.33
N LEU A 189 7.10 -4.31 16.25
CA LEU A 189 6.14 -3.26 16.63
C LEU A 189 5.14 -3.05 15.50
N VAL A 190 3.85 -3.10 15.84
CA VAL A 190 2.75 -2.72 14.95
C VAL A 190 2.18 -1.38 15.41
N VAL A 191 2.10 -0.41 14.50
CA VAL A 191 1.47 0.90 14.73
C VAL A 191 0.29 1.03 13.78
N VAL A 192 -0.88 1.37 14.30
CA VAL A 192 -2.10 1.62 13.52
C VAL A 192 -2.49 3.07 13.72
N THR A 193 -2.66 3.80 12.62
CA THR A 193 -3.05 5.21 12.64
C THR A 193 -3.79 5.57 11.36
N ALA A 194 -4.48 6.70 11.36
CA ALA A 194 -4.89 7.40 10.15
C ALA A 194 -4.00 8.64 9.96
N ASP A 195 -3.95 9.18 8.76
CA ASP A 195 -3.32 10.45 8.42
C ASP A 195 -4.30 11.62 8.64
N HIS A 196 -5.59 11.43 8.32
CA HIS A 196 -6.69 12.37 8.53
C HIS A 196 -8.04 11.61 8.57
N GLU A 197 -9.09 12.32 8.82
CA GLU A 197 -10.47 11.91 8.56
C GLU A 197 -10.86 12.28 7.12
N THR A 198 -11.94 11.69 6.58
CA THR A 198 -12.39 12.00 5.23
C THR A 198 -13.92 12.03 5.16
N GLY A 199 -14.46 13.10 4.54
CA GLY A 199 -15.88 13.30 4.33
C GLY A 199 -16.67 13.76 5.56
N GLY A 200 -16.01 14.04 6.69
CA GLY A 200 -16.67 14.50 7.92
C GLY A 200 -17.67 13.50 8.50
N LEU A 201 -17.43 12.18 8.30
CA LEU A 201 -18.35 11.14 8.79
C LEU A 201 -18.57 11.22 10.29
N THR A 202 -19.81 11.42 10.68
CA THR A 202 -20.24 11.44 12.07
C THR A 202 -21.33 10.40 12.29
N LEU A 203 -21.14 9.53 13.29
CA LEU A 203 -22.15 8.58 13.72
C LEU A 203 -23.11 9.27 14.72
N LEU A 204 -24.37 9.44 14.31
CA LEU A 204 -25.40 10.13 15.11
C LEU A 204 -26.18 9.18 16.02
N GLY A 205 -26.21 7.89 15.71
CA GLY A 205 -26.93 6.88 16.46
C GLY A 205 -27.12 5.60 15.66
N GLY A 206 -27.88 4.67 16.23
CA GLY A 206 -28.20 3.40 15.60
C GLY A 206 -28.88 2.44 16.56
N ASP A 207 -29.27 1.31 16.03
CA ASP A 207 -29.87 0.20 16.77
C ASP A 207 -29.12 -1.09 16.38
N LEU A 208 -28.31 -1.59 17.29
CA LEU A 208 -27.49 -2.80 17.06
C LEU A 208 -28.35 -4.05 16.86
N GLU A 209 -29.52 -4.14 17.52
CA GLU A 209 -30.43 -5.29 17.37
C GLU A 209 -31.07 -5.31 15.98
N LYS A 210 -31.35 -4.13 15.43
CA LYS A 210 -31.90 -3.98 14.07
C LYS A 210 -30.82 -3.86 12.98
N GLY A 211 -29.55 -3.76 13.37
CA GLY A 211 -28.46 -3.55 12.41
C GLY A 211 -28.57 -2.23 11.65
N THR A 212 -29.09 -1.18 12.30
CA THR A 212 -29.24 0.14 11.68
C THR A 212 -28.23 1.13 12.24
N VAL A 213 -27.74 2.02 11.38
CA VAL A 213 -26.88 3.15 11.76
C VAL A 213 -27.42 4.43 11.14
N THR A 214 -27.36 5.52 11.90
CA THR A 214 -27.62 6.87 11.39
C THR A 214 -26.32 7.64 11.38
N CYS A 215 -25.92 8.13 10.25
CA CYS A 215 -24.70 8.91 10.08
C CYS A 215 -24.94 10.17 9.25
N HIS A 216 -23.97 11.07 9.30
CA HIS A 216 -23.91 12.28 8.49
C HIS A 216 -22.50 12.42 7.92
N PHE A 217 -22.42 12.86 6.67
CA PHE A 217 -21.19 13.36 6.06
C PHE A 217 -21.30 14.89 5.93
N SER A 218 -20.23 15.61 6.19
CA SER A 218 -20.22 17.08 6.18
C SER A 218 -19.52 17.67 4.93
#